data_8fb3d513dbac1f8a82fcb8b1114acb5d
#
_entry.id   8fb3d513dbac1f8a82fcb8b1114acb5d
#
_cell.length_a   1.000
_cell.length_b   1.000
_cell.length_c   1.000
_cell.angle_alpha   90.00
_cell.angle_beta   90.00
_cell.angle_gamma   90.00
#
_symmetry.space_group_name_H-M   'P 1'
#
loop_
_entity.id
_entity.type
_entity.pdbx_description
1 polymer ?
#
loop_
_entity_poly.entity_id
_entity_poly.type
_entity_poly.pdbx_seq_one_letter_code
_entity_poly.pdbx_strand_id
1 'polypeptide(L)'
;MLCRYSYDLGGGQDPLTRGGSVLDRNVHQPWAARTTLVLTLTLIAIALGNLQRMPFLLGEHGGAVFFLLYVLALCALSVPLLIAEVVVGSYGRASPHRAMEWAASAANANPRWRFLGLAQGFLGLLVASVAALFAVWCFDRAMVIYSGAMASGSPAEVASNFVSAMNDRAGQFTKTLIGLAAAGALSAMGIRLGMGVLAWIVLPGVAITLAGVLEFVVLRIDLQPVTAFLFSYDGSQWGVEAAKQALISAGVTLGAGLGIAMALGAQAPQGLPWARSVIAVAILDTAFLFVTAIITSALLFEVNVAPSEGLAAVFVALPYAFVNVTMGEIYGTLFFSAMAVISWSAAVILMEPTVLLLEQAVGRLGAAILAATLAVLLASILLFFSDAMLVQVSVILGEWLLPLSLLTMALFVGWQLPRPILRGELYREPRWLFRLWWWLMRWMVPPVCVAWLISGVI
;
A
#
# COMPACT_ATOMS: atom_id res chain seq x y z
N MET A 1 -31.67 -29.84 2.25
CA MET A 1 -31.64 -30.64 1.01
C MET A 1 -30.36 -30.29 0.27
N LEU A 2 -29.31 -31.08 0.48
CA LEU A 2 -27.95 -30.87 -0.02
C LEU A 2 -27.81 -31.59 -1.36
N CYS A 3 -27.73 -30.85 -2.48
CA CYS A 3 -27.34 -31.44 -3.74
C CYS A 3 -25.81 -31.49 -3.84
N ARG A 4 -25.24 -32.67 -3.61
CA ARG A 4 -23.91 -33.06 -4.03
C ARG A 4 -23.91 -33.18 -5.56
N TYR A 5 -23.19 -32.29 -6.26
CA TYR A 5 -22.75 -32.57 -7.62
C TYR A 5 -21.43 -33.34 -7.54
N SER A 6 -21.49 -34.66 -7.67
CA SER A 6 -20.33 -35.47 -7.99
C SER A 6 -20.16 -35.45 -9.53
N TYR A 7 -19.10 -34.79 -9.99
CA TYR A 7 -18.59 -34.99 -11.36
C TYR A 7 -17.65 -36.18 -11.34
N ASP A 8 -18.15 -37.29 -11.83
CA ASP A 8 -17.38 -38.49 -12.15
C ASP A 8 -16.67 -38.22 -13.50
N LEU A 9 -15.39 -37.85 -13.43
CA LEU A 9 -14.49 -37.82 -14.58
C LEU A 9 -13.52 -38.99 -14.44
N GLY A 10 -13.63 -39.90 -15.36
CA GLY A 10 -12.91 -41.14 -15.40
C GLY A 10 -11.40 -41.09 -15.15
N GLY A 11 -10.93 -42.00 -14.29
CA GLY A 11 -9.64 -42.70 -14.39
C GLY A 11 -8.35 -41.86 -14.35
N GLY A 12 -8.32 -40.61 -13.86
CA GLY A 12 -7.09 -39.87 -13.64
C GLY A 12 -6.84 -39.68 -12.15
N GLN A 13 -5.77 -40.21 -11.61
CA GLN A 13 -5.35 -40.01 -10.24
C GLN A 13 -5.33 -38.52 -9.91
N ASP A 14 -6.14 -38.11 -8.92
CA ASP A 14 -6.22 -36.77 -8.38
C ASP A 14 -4.81 -36.30 -7.98
N PRO A 15 -4.27 -35.21 -8.57
CA PRO A 15 -2.94 -34.71 -8.21
C PRO A 15 -2.82 -34.27 -6.77
N LEU A 16 -3.95 -34.23 -6.03
CA LEU A 16 -4.02 -33.90 -4.60
C LEU A 16 -3.60 -35.07 -3.68
N THR A 17 -3.38 -36.28 -4.21
CA THR A 17 -2.98 -37.47 -3.43
C THR A 17 -1.47 -37.74 -3.43
N ARG A 18 -0.65 -36.96 -4.12
CA ARG A 18 0.80 -37.08 -4.00
C ARG A 18 1.33 -36.34 -2.78
N GLY A 19 1.36 -37.05 -1.63
CA GLY A 19 2.39 -36.91 -0.61
C GLY A 19 2.42 -35.68 0.28
N GLY A 20 1.37 -34.86 0.31
CA GLY A 20 1.22 -33.86 1.39
C GLY A 20 0.16 -34.31 2.38
N SER A 21 0.55 -34.59 3.63
CA SER A 21 -0.41 -34.96 4.66
C SER A 21 -1.49 -33.89 4.80
N VAL A 22 -2.73 -34.32 5.03
CA VAL A 22 -3.89 -33.43 5.31
C VAL A 22 -3.62 -32.47 6.48
N LEU A 23 -2.58 -32.73 7.26
CA LEU A 23 -2.13 -31.94 8.41
C LEU A 23 -1.43 -30.63 8.01
N ASP A 24 -0.86 -30.51 6.80
CA ASP A 24 -0.17 -29.26 6.36
C ASP A 24 -1.13 -28.14 5.94
N ARG A 25 -2.43 -28.40 5.79
CA ARG A 25 -3.42 -27.40 5.37
C ARG A 25 -3.98 -26.53 6.50
N ASN A 26 -3.70 -26.85 7.77
CA ASN A 26 -4.31 -26.20 8.93
C ASN A 26 -3.40 -25.19 9.65
N VAL A 27 -2.24 -24.82 9.10
CA VAL A 27 -1.26 -23.96 9.79
C VAL A 27 -1.68 -22.49 9.83
N HIS A 28 -2.56 -22.04 8.94
CA HIS A 28 -2.97 -20.64 8.90
C HIS A 28 -4.35 -20.43 9.49
N GLN A 29 -4.43 -19.71 10.61
CA GLN A 29 -5.71 -19.32 11.23
C GLN A 29 -6.45 -18.35 10.27
N PRO A 30 -7.66 -18.68 9.81
CA PRO A 30 -8.38 -17.82 8.90
C PRO A 30 -8.82 -16.52 9.60
N TRP A 31 -8.88 -15.43 8.84
CA TRP A 31 -9.47 -14.18 9.28
C TRP A 31 -10.90 -14.40 9.80
N ALA A 32 -11.26 -13.68 10.87
CA ALA A 32 -12.59 -13.80 11.44
C ALA A 32 -13.70 -13.22 10.53
N ALA A 33 -13.41 -12.20 9.72
CA ALA A 33 -14.41 -11.51 8.91
C ALA A 33 -13.81 -10.82 7.67
N ARG A 34 -14.64 -10.59 6.64
CA ARG A 34 -14.36 -9.77 5.46
C ARG A 34 -13.92 -8.35 5.83
N THR A 35 -14.57 -7.74 6.81
CA THR A 35 -14.31 -6.37 7.24
C THR A 35 -12.86 -6.19 7.68
N THR A 36 -12.32 -7.14 8.45
CA THR A 36 -10.92 -7.08 8.90
C THR A 36 -9.95 -7.09 7.72
N LEU A 37 -10.18 -7.90 6.69
CA LEU A 37 -9.38 -7.91 5.47
C LEU A 37 -9.43 -6.55 4.77
N VAL A 38 -10.63 -5.98 4.60
CA VAL A 38 -10.80 -4.65 3.98
C VAL A 38 -10.06 -3.58 4.76
N LEU A 39 -10.21 -3.53 6.08
CA LEU A 39 -9.52 -2.56 6.94
C LEU A 39 -8.00 -2.71 6.86
N THR A 40 -7.47 -3.94 6.84
CA THR A 40 -6.04 -4.19 6.75
C THR A 40 -5.46 -3.76 5.40
N LEU A 41 -6.14 -4.08 4.29
CA LEU A 41 -5.72 -3.61 2.96
C LEU A 41 -5.83 -2.09 2.84
N THR A 42 -6.84 -1.47 3.44
CA THR A 42 -7.00 0.00 3.45
C THR A 42 -5.86 0.68 4.20
N LEU A 43 -5.38 0.14 5.32
CA LEU A 43 -4.21 0.69 6.03
C LEU A 43 -2.96 0.75 5.15
N ILE A 44 -2.73 -0.28 4.32
CA ILE A 44 -1.61 -0.30 3.39
C ILE A 44 -1.79 0.76 2.30
N ALA A 45 -2.98 0.82 1.71
CA ALA A 45 -3.29 1.74 0.64
C ALA A 45 -3.05 3.20 1.06
N ILE A 46 -3.57 3.60 2.21
CA ILE A 46 -3.44 4.96 2.73
C ILE A 46 -1.96 5.33 2.99
N ALA A 47 -1.12 4.36 3.41
CA ALA A 47 0.29 4.62 3.76
C ALA A 47 1.20 4.83 2.55
N LEU A 48 0.81 4.36 1.35
CA LEU A 48 1.70 4.24 0.19
C LEU A 48 1.77 5.46 -0.72
N GLY A 49 1.71 6.67 -0.19
CA GLY A 49 2.21 7.81 -0.97
C GLY A 49 1.19 8.87 -1.38
N ASN A 50 -0.07 8.74 -1.00
CA ASN A 50 -1.11 9.71 -1.35
C ASN A 50 -0.86 11.10 -0.71
N LEU A 51 -0.19 11.15 0.45
CA LEU A 51 0.08 12.39 1.16
C LEU A 51 1.13 13.28 0.46
N GLN A 52 2.14 12.68 -0.18
CA GLN A 52 3.30 13.41 -0.69
C GLN A 52 3.09 14.01 -2.07
N ARG A 53 2.27 13.39 -2.90
CA ARG A 53 2.18 13.73 -4.33
C ARG A 53 0.80 14.22 -4.73
N MET A 54 -0.26 13.61 -4.23
CA MET A 54 -1.60 13.84 -4.76
C MET A 54 -2.12 15.26 -4.61
N PRO A 55 -1.91 15.98 -3.48
CA PRO A 55 -2.34 17.37 -3.38
C PRO A 55 -1.72 18.25 -4.46
N PHE A 56 -0.43 18.06 -4.74
CA PHE A 56 0.32 18.77 -5.77
C PHE A 56 -0.18 18.39 -7.18
N LEU A 57 -0.25 17.09 -7.48
CA LEU A 57 -0.65 16.61 -8.81
C LEU A 57 -2.08 17.00 -9.19
N LEU A 58 -2.99 17.03 -8.22
CA LEU A 58 -4.35 17.51 -8.45
C LEU A 58 -4.36 18.97 -8.92
N GLY A 59 -3.58 19.83 -8.27
CA GLY A 59 -3.51 21.23 -8.63
C GLY A 59 -2.77 21.49 -9.93
N GLU A 60 -1.65 20.82 -10.16
CA GLU A 60 -0.79 21.04 -11.32
C GLU A 60 -1.45 20.56 -12.63
N HIS A 61 -2.22 19.48 -12.57
CA HIS A 61 -2.80 18.84 -13.76
C HIS A 61 -4.31 19.07 -13.93
N GLY A 62 -4.83 20.22 -13.48
CA GLY A 62 -6.20 20.62 -13.73
C GLY A 62 -7.26 19.94 -12.86
N GLY A 63 -6.92 19.66 -11.60
CA GLY A 63 -7.82 19.27 -10.52
C GLY A 63 -8.73 18.09 -10.84
N ALA A 64 -9.97 18.41 -11.19
CA ALA A 64 -11.00 17.41 -11.48
C ALA A 64 -10.63 16.49 -12.66
N VAL A 65 -9.88 17.00 -13.64
CA VAL A 65 -9.45 16.24 -14.81
C VAL A 65 -8.44 15.18 -14.39
N PHE A 66 -7.43 15.57 -13.63
CA PHE A 66 -6.42 14.63 -13.11
C PHE A 66 -7.07 13.58 -12.21
N PHE A 67 -8.01 13.99 -11.36
CA PHE A 67 -8.73 13.04 -10.52
C PHE A 67 -9.49 11.99 -11.34
N LEU A 68 -10.16 12.40 -12.43
CA LEU A 68 -10.82 11.46 -13.33
C LEU A 68 -9.85 10.46 -13.95
N LEU A 69 -8.68 10.94 -14.43
CA LEU A 69 -7.62 10.08 -14.97
C LEU A 69 -7.10 9.11 -13.92
N TYR A 70 -6.89 9.59 -12.68
CA TYR A 70 -6.46 8.76 -11.57
C TYR A 70 -7.49 7.65 -11.25
N VAL A 71 -8.78 7.98 -11.14
CA VAL A 71 -9.84 6.98 -10.87
C VAL A 71 -9.94 5.97 -12.01
N LEU A 72 -9.83 6.42 -13.27
CA LEU A 72 -9.80 5.51 -14.42
C LEU A 72 -8.59 4.57 -14.37
N ALA A 73 -7.41 5.10 -14.07
CA ALA A 73 -6.20 4.30 -13.90
C ALA A 73 -6.31 3.33 -12.71
N LEU A 74 -6.87 3.77 -11.58
CA LEU A 74 -7.13 2.93 -10.40
C LEU A 74 -8.05 1.75 -10.75
N CYS A 75 -9.16 2.02 -11.44
CA CYS A 75 -10.11 0.99 -11.86
C CYS A 75 -9.56 0.06 -12.96
N ALA A 76 -8.71 0.57 -13.84
CA ALA A 76 -8.17 -0.19 -14.97
C ALA A 76 -6.92 -1.00 -14.63
N LEU A 77 -6.13 -0.57 -13.65
CA LEU A 77 -4.83 -1.17 -13.30
C LEU A 77 -4.84 -1.79 -11.90
N SER A 78 -4.95 -0.98 -10.84
CA SER A 78 -4.65 -1.43 -9.47
C SER A 78 -5.73 -2.32 -8.88
N VAL A 79 -7.00 -1.98 -9.08
CA VAL A 79 -8.13 -2.81 -8.63
C VAL A 79 -8.09 -4.20 -9.27
N PRO A 80 -7.96 -4.37 -10.61
CA PRO A 80 -7.84 -5.69 -11.22
C PRO A 80 -6.63 -6.50 -10.73
N LEU A 81 -5.48 -5.87 -10.54
CA LEU A 81 -4.26 -6.54 -10.06
C LEU A 81 -4.37 -6.98 -8.61
N LEU A 82 -4.90 -6.13 -7.74
CA LEU A 82 -5.10 -6.50 -6.34
C LEU A 82 -6.10 -7.66 -6.19
N ILE A 83 -7.17 -7.69 -7.01
CA ILE A 83 -8.09 -8.84 -7.09
C ILE A 83 -7.33 -10.09 -7.53
N ALA A 84 -6.47 -9.98 -8.54
CA ALA A 84 -5.69 -11.10 -9.05
C ALA A 84 -4.78 -11.71 -7.97
N GLU A 85 -4.07 -10.87 -7.22
CA GLU A 85 -3.21 -11.33 -6.12
C GLU A 85 -4.00 -12.03 -5.01
N VAL A 86 -5.10 -11.41 -4.57
CA VAL A 86 -5.96 -12.03 -3.54
C VAL A 86 -6.49 -13.38 -4.01
N VAL A 87 -6.91 -13.49 -5.27
CA VAL A 87 -7.42 -14.73 -5.88
C VAL A 87 -6.33 -15.82 -5.91
N VAL A 88 -5.12 -15.49 -6.33
CA VAL A 88 -3.99 -16.44 -6.34
C VAL A 88 -3.65 -16.88 -4.92
N GLY A 89 -3.62 -15.96 -3.96
CA GLY A 89 -3.41 -16.27 -2.55
C GLY A 89 -4.49 -17.17 -1.97
N SER A 90 -5.77 -16.85 -2.24
CA SER A 90 -6.93 -17.64 -1.81
C SER A 90 -6.90 -19.06 -2.38
N TYR A 91 -6.52 -19.21 -3.64
CA TYR A 91 -6.38 -20.51 -4.29
C TYR A 91 -5.23 -21.33 -3.67
N GLY A 92 -4.05 -20.72 -3.51
CA GLY A 92 -2.85 -21.41 -3.04
C GLY A 92 -2.82 -21.68 -1.53
N ARG A 93 -3.53 -20.91 -0.69
CA ARG A 93 -3.55 -21.07 0.78
C ARG A 93 -2.19 -21.21 1.45
N ALA A 94 -1.16 -20.56 0.90
CA ALA A 94 0.21 -20.66 1.34
C ALA A 94 0.93 -19.31 1.18
N SER A 95 2.23 -19.29 1.51
CA SER A 95 3.08 -18.13 1.22
C SER A 95 3.00 -17.76 -0.27
N PRO A 96 3.23 -16.49 -0.65
CA PRO A 96 3.14 -16.04 -2.05
C PRO A 96 3.94 -16.91 -3.02
N HIS A 97 5.15 -17.34 -2.62
CA HIS A 97 5.98 -18.24 -3.41
C HIS A 97 5.29 -19.59 -3.72
N ARG A 98 4.73 -20.26 -2.70
CA ARG A 98 4.04 -21.54 -2.88
C ARG A 98 2.68 -21.38 -3.54
N ALA A 99 1.97 -20.30 -3.26
CA ALA A 99 0.71 -20.00 -3.92
C ALA A 99 0.90 -19.88 -5.43
N MET A 100 1.95 -19.17 -5.87
CA MET A 100 2.33 -19.08 -7.28
C MET A 100 2.77 -20.42 -7.86
N GLU A 101 3.51 -21.24 -7.13
CA GLU A 101 3.94 -22.58 -7.54
C GLU A 101 2.73 -23.50 -7.78
N TRP A 102 1.78 -23.52 -6.86
CA TRP A 102 0.57 -24.35 -7.01
C TRP A 102 -0.35 -23.85 -8.11
N ALA A 103 -0.52 -22.54 -8.24
CA ALA A 103 -1.27 -21.96 -9.35
C ALA A 103 -0.63 -22.25 -10.70
N ALA A 104 0.70 -22.20 -10.82
CA ALA A 104 1.43 -22.56 -12.02
C ALA A 104 1.28 -24.06 -12.35
N SER A 105 1.36 -24.93 -11.35
CA SER A 105 1.16 -26.37 -11.52
C SER A 105 -0.25 -26.71 -12.00
N ALA A 106 -1.27 -26.05 -11.43
CA ALA A 106 -2.66 -26.24 -11.86
C ALA A 106 -2.93 -25.73 -13.29
N ALA A 107 -2.15 -24.78 -13.74
CA ALA A 107 -2.19 -24.24 -15.10
C ALA A 107 -1.32 -25.00 -16.09
N ASN A 108 -0.59 -26.04 -15.68
CA ASN A 108 0.49 -26.68 -16.46
C ASN A 108 1.52 -25.66 -17.00
N ALA A 109 1.75 -24.56 -16.25
CA ALA A 109 2.66 -23.50 -16.61
C ALA A 109 4.07 -23.77 -16.07
N ASN A 110 5.05 -22.96 -16.50
CA ASN A 110 6.44 -23.13 -16.07
C ASN A 110 6.57 -22.94 -14.54
N PRO A 111 7.24 -23.85 -13.80
CA PRO A 111 7.45 -23.74 -12.36
C PRO A 111 8.21 -22.47 -11.92
N ARG A 112 8.92 -21.81 -12.84
CA ARG A 112 9.64 -20.56 -12.57
C ARG A 112 8.73 -19.41 -12.13
N TRP A 113 7.43 -19.47 -12.41
CA TRP A 113 6.47 -18.48 -11.93
C TRP A 113 6.46 -18.33 -10.40
N ARG A 114 6.90 -19.35 -9.65
CA ARG A 114 7.09 -19.26 -8.19
C ARG A 114 8.00 -18.11 -7.75
N PHE A 115 8.99 -17.74 -8.59
CA PHE A 115 9.90 -16.64 -8.27
C PHE A 115 9.23 -15.27 -8.26
N LEU A 116 8.09 -15.10 -8.95
CA LEU A 116 7.30 -13.87 -8.84
C LEU A 116 6.82 -13.65 -7.40
N GLY A 117 6.32 -14.69 -6.73
CA GLY A 117 5.90 -14.58 -5.34
C GLY A 117 7.05 -14.25 -4.38
N LEU A 118 8.29 -14.73 -4.67
CA LEU A 118 9.49 -14.32 -3.91
C LEU A 118 9.85 -12.86 -4.16
N ALA A 119 9.87 -12.44 -5.43
CA ALA A 119 10.18 -11.06 -5.80
C ALA A 119 9.20 -10.08 -5.17
N GLN A 120 7.91 -10.37 -5.22
CA GLN A 120 6.88 -9.53 -4.58
C GLN A 120 7.02 -9.49 -3.06
N GLY A 121 7.34 -10.61 -2.41
CA GLY A 121 7.62 -10.64 -0.97
C GLY A 121 8.83 -9.79 -0.59
N PHE A 122 9.90 -9.83 -1.38
CA PHE A 122 11.07 -8.97 -1.20
C PHE A 122 10.74 -7.48 -1.41
N LEU A 123 9.98 -7.15 -2.46
CA LEU A 123 9.51 -5.78 -2.70
C LEU A 123 8.66 -5.28 -1.54
N GLY A 124 7.76 -6.12 -1.02
CA GLY A 124 6.95 -5.80 0.15
C GLY A 124 7.83 -5.49 1.39
N LEU A 125 8.87 -6.28 1.62
CA LEU A 125 9.81 -6.05 2.74
C LEU A 125 10.64 -4.77 2.56
N LEU A 126 11.06 -4.46 1.33
CA LEU A 126 11.78 -3.22 1.01
C LEU A 126 10.87 -2.00 1.28
N VAL A 127 9.62 -2.05 0.82
CA VAL A 127 8.62 -0.99 1.09
C VAL A 127 8.29 -0.90 2.58
N ALA A 128 8.24 -2.03 3.32
CA ALA A 128 8.09 -2.02 4.78
C ALA A 128 9.22 -1.25 5.48
N SER A 129 10.46 -1.41 4.99
CA SER A 129 11.63 -0.69 5.53
C SER A 129 11.53 0.82 5.28
N VAL A 130 11.11 1.23 4.08
CA VAL A 130 10.86 2.64 3.74
C VAL A 130 9.71 3.21 4.57
N ALA A 131 8.61 2.47 4.74
CA ALA A 131 7.48 2.88 5.56
C ALA A 131 7.85 3.05 7.04
N ALA A 132 8.73 2.20 7.57
CA ALA A 132 9.25 2.33 8.93
C ALA A 132 10.10 3.61 9.11
N LEU A 133 10.95 3.95 8.16
CA LEU A 133 11.71 5.21 8.15
C LEU A 133 10.78 6.42 8.09
N PHE A 134 9.80 6.38 7.20
CA PHE A 134 8.80 7.45 7.09
C PHE A 134 7.98 7.62 8.38
N ALA A 135 7.64 6.51 9.04
CA ALA A 135 6.97 6.54 10.35
C ALA A 135 7.82 7.24 11.42
N VAL A 136 9.13 6.99 11.45
CA VAL A 136 10.06 7.66 12.37
C VAL A 136 10.14 9.16 12.08
N TRP A 137 10.21 9.56 10.81
CA TRP A 137 10.22 10.98 10.44
C TRP A 137 8.92 11.70 10.82
N CYS A 138 7.76 11.07 10.59
CA CYS A 138 6.48 11.62 11.04
C CYS A 138 6.42 11.73 12.56
N PHE A 139 6.89 10.73 13.29
CA PHE A 139 6.96 10.77 14.75
C PHE A 139 7.85 11.90 15.25
N ASP A 140 9.03 12.08 14.65
CA ASP A 140 9.94 13.18 14.99
C ASP A 140 9.29 14.55 14.74
N ARG A 141 8.57 14.72 13.64
CA ARG A 141 7.82 15.97 13.38
C ARG A 141 6.73 16.20 14.41
N ALA A 142 5.97 15.15 14.76
CA ALA A 142 4.96 15.27 15.83
C ALA A 142 5.58 15.73 17.14
N MET A 143 6.71 15.15 17.55
CA MET A 143 7.40 15.50 18.80
C MET A 143 7.99 16.92 18.78
N VAL A 144 8.56 17.35 17.65
CA VAL A 144 9.13 18.69 17.51
C VAL A 144 8.03 19.77 17.54
N ILE A 145 6.90 19.53 16.88
CA ILE A 145 5.73 20.43 16.92
C ILE A 145 5.17 20.49 18.34
N TYR A 146 4.98 19.34 19.00
CA TYR A 146 4.47 19.23 20.35
C TYR A 146 5.33 19.96 21.39
N SER A 147 6.66 19.90 21.24
CA SER A 147 7.60 20.56 22.16
C SER A 147 7.70 22.07 21.98
N GLY A 148 7.05 22.65 20.98
CA GLY A 148 7.17 24.07 20.65
C GLY A 148 8.56 24.49 20.16
N ALA A 149 9.41 23.53 19.78
CA ALA A 149 10.79 23.79 19.34
C ALA A 149 10.88 24.55 17.99
N MET A 150 9.76 24.78 17.33
CA MET A 150 9.63 25.56 16.08
C MET A 150 8.87 26.90 16.32
N ALA A 151 8.83 27.42 17.53
CA ALA A 151 7.99 28.57 17.90
C ALA A 151 8.33 29.87 17.13
N SER A 152 9.56 30.01 16.58
CA SER A 152 9.94 31.15 15.74
C SER A 152 9.36 31.10 14.32
N GLY A 153 8.90 29.92 13.86
CA GLY A 153 8.11 29.73 12.66
C GLY A 153 8.75 30.20 11.34
N SER A 154 10.09 30.27 11.23
CA SER A 154 10.72 30.61 9.96
C SER A 154 10.91 29.37 9.06
N PRO A 155 10.71 29.48 7.72
CA PRO A 155 10.93 28.35 6.80
C PRO A 155 12.34 27.77 6.88
N ALA A 156 13.35 28.64 7.07
CA ALA A 156 14.75 28.25 7.16
C ALA A 156 15.03 27.43 8.41
N GLU A 157 14.41 27.77 9.53
CA GLU A 157 14.56 27.04 10.80
C GLU A 157 13.90 25.67 10.71
N VAL A 158 12.70 25.58 10.16
CA VAL A 158 12.01 24.29 9.96
C VAL A 158 12.81 23.39 9.04
N ALA A 159 13.38 23.94 7.94
CA ALA A 159 14.23 23.20 7.03
C ALA A 159 15.53 22.73 7.71
N SER A 160 16.23 23.61 8.45
CA SER A 160 17.46 23.23 9.15
C SER A 160 17.23 22.17 10.23
N ASN A 161 16.12 22.26 10.93
CA ASN A 161 15.69 21.27 11.93
C ASN A 161 15.43 19.90 11.26
N PHE A 162 14.81 19.87 10.08
CA PHE A 162 14.60 18.62 9.35
C PHE A 162 15.93 18.02 8.87
N VAL A 163 16.82 18.84 8.28
CA VAL A 163 18.13 18.40 7.84
C VAL A 163 18.97 17.87 9.02
N SER A 164 18.94 18.54 10.16
CA SER A 164 19.66 18.08 11.36
C SER A 164 19.12 16.74 11.86
N ALA A 165 17.79 16.54 11.84
CA ALA A 165 17.17 15.27 12.20
C ALA A 165 17.54 14.16 11.22
N MET A 166 17.63 14.43 9.92
CA MET A 166 18.09 13.45 8.93
C MET A 166 19.58 13.10 9.08
N ASN A 167 20.40 14.04 9.51
CA ASN A 167 21.82 13.82 9.76
C ASN A 167 22.10 13.01 11.05
N ASP A 168 21.15 12.97 12.00
CA ASP A 168 21.22 12.09 13.17
C ASP A 168 20.92 10.64 12.80
N ARG A 169 21.78 10.04 11.99
CA ARG A 169 21.61 8.66 11.51
C ARG A 169 21.53 7.63 12.64
N ALA A 170 22.26 7.83 13.71
CA ALA A 170 22.26 6.93 14.87
C ALA A 170 20.93 6.97 15.63
N GLY A 171 20.38 8.16 15.86
CA GLY A 171 19.05 8.33 16.43
C GLY A 171 17.94 7.77 15.55
N GLN A 172 18.00 8.04 14.25
CA GLN A 172 17.07 7.48 13.25
C GLN A 172 17.12 5.94 13.23
N PHE A 173 18.31 5.36 13.20
CA PHE A 173 18.50 3.92 13.27
C PHE A 173 17.90 3.31 14.54
N THR A 174 18.17 3.91 15.70
CA THR A 174 17.68 3.41 17.00
C THR A 174 16.13 3.41 17.03
N LYS A 175 15.50 4.49 16.59
CA LYS A 175 14.02 4.59 16.52
C LYS A 175 13.44 3.57 15.53
N THR A 176 14.08 3.41 14.37
CA THR A 176 13.67 2.44 13.34
C THR A 176 13.80 1.01 13.85
N LEU A 177 14.88 0.70 14.55
CA LEU A 177 15.10 -0.62 15.17
C LEU A 177 13.99 -0.93 16.20
N ILE A 178 13.67 0.02 17.07
CA ILE A 178 12.58 -0.14 18.07
C ILE A 178 11.24 -0.33 17.35
N GLY A 179 10.94 0.51 16.35
CA GLY A 179 9.71 0.43 15.57
C GLY A 179 9.54 -0.91 14.84
N LEU A 180 10.60 -1.40 14.19
CA LEU A 180 10.58 -2.69 13.48
C LEU A 180 10.60 -3.88 14.43
N ALA A 181 11.26 -3.79 15.59
CA ALA A 181 11.17 -4.82 16.63
C ALA A 181 9.75 -4.94 17.18
N ALA A 182 9.09 -3.82 17.44
CA ALA A 182 7.67 -3.80 17.82
C ALA A 182 6.76 -4.35 16.70
N ALA A 183 7.05 -4.02 15.43
CA ALA A 183 6.35 -4.56 14.28
C ALA A 183 6.50 -6.09 14.17
N GLY A 184 7.71 -6.61 14.39
CA GLY A 184 7.99 -8.04 14.45
C GLY A 184 7.23 -8.74 15.57
N ALA A 185 7.21 -8.15 16.77
CA ALA A 185 6.46 -8.68 17.89
C ALA A 185 4.94 -8.77 17.59
N LEU A 186 4.38 -7.73 16.96
CA LEU A 186 2.97 -7.73 16.57
C LEU A 186 2.68 -8.74 15.43
N SER A 187 3.59 -8.85 14.45
CA SER A 187 3.50 -9.85 13.39
C SER A 187 3.58 -11.29 13.94
N ALA A 188 4.38 -11.53 15.00
CA ALA A 188 4.46 -12.83 15.67
C ALA A 188 3.14 -13.26 16.29
N MET A 189 2.27 -12.32 16.72
CA MET A 189 0.94 -12.61 17.25
C MET A 189 -0.03 -13.12 16.17
N GLY A 190 0.37 -13.09 14.91
CA GLY A 190 -0.42 -13.55 13.78
C GLY A 190 -1.46 -12.54 13.30
N ILE A 191 -2.15 -12.93 12.25
CA ILE A 191 -3.10 -12.04 11.57
C ILE A 191 -4.29 -11.67 12.45
N ARG A 192 -4.86 -12.64 13.16
CA ARG A 192 -6.09 -12.42 13.90
C ARG A 192 -5.90 -11.51 15.12
N LEU A 193 -4.87 -11.76 15.93
CA LEU A 193 -4.61 -11.03 17.17
C LEU A 193 -3.64 -9.85 16.99
N GLY A 194 -2.77 -9.89 15.98
CA GLY A 194 -1.86 -8.81 15.65
C GLY A 194 -2.45 -7.83 14.62
N MET A 195 -2.31 -8.13 13.35
CA MET A 195 -2.67 -7.21 12.25
C MET A 195 -4.16 -6.87 12.20
N GLY A 196 -5.06 -7.84 12.50
CA GLY A 196 -6.49 -7.59 12.51
C GLY A 196 -6.91 -6.61 13.59
N VAL A 197 -6.40 -6.79 14.84
CA VAL A 197 -6.66 -5.86 15.94
C VAL A 197 -6.05 -4.49 15.63
N LEU A 198 -4.83 -4.46 15.10
CA LEU A 198 -4.17 -3.23 14.65
C LEU A 198 -5.07 -2.45 13.68
N ALA A 199 -5.61 -3.12 12.65
CA ALA A 199 -6.47 -2.48 11.65
C ALA A 199 -7.76 -1.93 12.25
N TRP A 200 -8.37 -2.62 13.20
CA TRP A 200 -9.58 -2.19 13.89
C TRP A 200 -9.37 -1.01 14.85
N ILE A 201 -8.18 -0.82 15.37
CA ILE A 201 -7.84 0.31 16.27
C ILE A 201 -7.32 1.49 15.44
N VAL A 202 -6.35 1.25 14.55
CA VAL A 202 -5.63 2.32 13.85
C VAL A 202 -6.53 3.02 12.84
N LEU A 203 -7.25 2.28 12.00
CA LEU A 203 -7.99 2.93 10.92
C LEU A 203 -9.12 3.84 11.46
N PRO A 204 -9.98 3.43 12.42
CA PRO A 204 -10.94 4.35 13.02
C PRO A 204 -10.29 5.49 13.80
N GLY A 205 -9.20 5.22 14.55
CA GLY A 205 -8.47 6.25 15.28
C GLY A 205 -7.93 7.34 14.37
N VAL A 206 -7.30 6.94 13.26
CA VAL A 206 -6.82 7.87 12.23
C VAL A 206 -7.98 8.61 11.56
N ALA A 207 -9.07 7.92 11.24
CA ALA A 207 -10.23 8.55 10.63
C ALA A 207 -10.82 9.65 11.54
N ILE A 208 -10.92 9.40 12.84
CA ILE A 208 -11.38 10.39 13.83
C ILE A 208 -10.38 11.56 13.92
N THR A 209 -9.08 11.26 13.96
CA THR A 209 -8.04 12.31 14.02
C THR A 209 -8.06 13.19 12.79
N LEU A 210 -8.11 12.60 11.58
CA LEU A 210 -8.18 13.38 10.34
C LEU A 210 -9.51 14.14 10.20
N ALA A 211 -10.61 13.59 10.69
CA ALA A 211 -11.88 14.31 10.74
C ALA A 211 -11.80 15.55 11.64
N GLY A 212 -11.15 15.44 12.81
CA GLY A 212 -10.93 16.58 13.69
C GLY A 212 -9.99 17.64 13.10
N VAL A 213 -8.92 17.21 12.40
CA VAL A 213 -8.04 18.15 11.68
C VAL A 213 -8.77 18.79 10.49
N LEU A 214 -9.60 18.05 9.78
CA LEU A 214 -10.42 18.59 8.69
C LEU A 214 -11.45 19.60 9.21
N GLU A 215 -12.13 19.30 10.32
CA GLU A 215 -13.05 20.22 10.98
C GLU A 215 -12.35 21.53 11.35
N PHE A 216 -11.17 21.45 11.96
CA PHE A 216 -10.34 22.61 12.28
C PHE A 216 -10.05 23.44 11.03
N VAL A 217 -9.61 22.81 9.94
CA VAL A 217 -9.31 23.49 8.68
C VAL A 217 -10.55 24.17 8.10
N VAL A 218 -11.67 23.45 8.01
CA VAL A 218 -12.93 23.97 7.45
C VAL A 218 -13.48 25.16 8.23
N LEU A 219 -13.30 25.18 9.57
CA LEU A 219 -13.84 26.25 10.42
C LEU A 219 -12.92 27.47 10.52
N ARG A 220 -11.64 27.37 10.16
CA ARG A 220 -10.64 28.41 10.43
C ARG A 220 -9.93 28.96 9.19
N ILE A 221 -9.93 28.23 8.09
CA ILE A 221 -9.17 28.57 6.89
C ILE A 221 -10.15 28.81 5.72
N ASP A 222 -9.84 29.79 4.88
CA ASP A 222 -10.60 30.02 3.66
C ASP A 222 -10.37 28.89 2.65
N LEU A 223 -11.42 28.17 2.31
CA LEU A 223 -11.38 27.06 1.36
C LEU A 223 -11.56 27.48 -0.10
N GLN A 224 -11.81 28.75 -0.40
CA GLN A 224 -12.00 29.20 -1.77
C GLN A 224 -10.76 28.93 -2.66
N PRO A 225 -9.53 29.25 -2.22
CA PRO A 225 -8.32 28.91 -2.96
C PRO A 225 -8.14 27.39 -3.14
N VAL A 226 -8.47 26.62 -2.09
CA VAL A 226 -8.34 25.14 -2.10
C VAL A 226 -9.30 24.53 -3.12
N THR A 227 -10.56 24.98 -3.13
CA THR A 227 -11.56 24.45 -4.08
C THR A 227 -11.21 24.84 -5.50
N ALA A 228 -10.71 26.06 -5.73
CA ALA A 228 -10.21 26.50 -7.03
C ALA A 228 -9.02 25.66 -7.50
N PHE A 229 -8.13 25.26 -6.60
CA PHE A 229 -6.94 24.46 -6.90
C PHE A 229 -7.26 22.98 -7.15
N LEU A 230 -7.99 22.34 -6.23
CA LEU A 230 -8.25 20.90 -6.29
C LEU A 230 -9.35 20.51 -7.28
N PHE A 231 -10.32 21.38 -7.52
CA PHE A 231 -11.50 21.10 -8.34
C PHE A 231 -11.56 21.97 -9.59
N SER A 232 -10.46 22.66 -9.95
CA SER A 232 -10.37 23.36 -11.22
C SER A 232 -10.64 22.40 -12.39
N TYR A 233 -11.29 22.93 -13.42
CA TYR A 233 -11.45 22.22 -14.68
C TYR A 233 -10.68 23.01 -15.75
N ASP A 234 -9.47 22.58 -16.04
CA ASP A 234 -8.70 23.12 -17.16
C ASP A 234 -8.41 22.02 -18.18
N GLY A 235 -9.19 22.01 -19.25
CA GLY A 235 -9.04 21.06 -20.35
C GLY A 235 -7.71 21.18 -21.12
N SER A 236 -6.97 22.29 -20.97
CA SER A 236 -5.65 22.46 -21.58
C SER A 236 -4.58 21.59 -20.92
N GLN A 237 -4.82 21.15 -19.68
CA GLN A 237 -3.91 20.29 -18.90
C GLN A 237 -4.04 18.80 -19.24
N TRP A 238 -4.94 18.45 -20.15
CA TRP A 238 -5.00 17.08 -20.69
C TRP A 238 -3.75 16.80 -21.54
N GLY A 239 -2.81 16.06 -20.95
CA GLY A 239 -1.56 15.72 -21.61
C GLY A 239 -1.10 14.30 -21.27
N VAL A 240 -0.10 13.85 -22.00
CA VAL A 240 0.55 12.55 -21.76
C VAL A 240 1.15 12.53 -20.35
N GLU A 241 1.67 13.65 -19.87
CA GLU A 241 2.28 13.74 -18.53
C GLU A 241 1.23 13.57 -17.42
N ALA A 242 0.09 14.24 -17.51
CA ALA A 242 -1.01 14.05 -16.55
C ALA A 242 -1.47 12.59 -16.50
N ALA A 243 -1.61 11.94 -17.65
CA ALA A 243 -1.97 10.53 -17.74
C ALA A 243 -0.90 9.61 -17.14
N LYS A 244 0.39 9.89 -17.39
CA LYS A 244 1.53 9.18 -16.81
C LYS A 244 1.53 9.30 -15.29
N GLN A 245 1.40 10.50 -14.74
CA GLN A 245 1.40 10.74 -13.30
C GLN A 245 0.18 10.10 -12.61
N ALA A 246 -1.00 10.14 -13.24
CA ALA A 246 -2.20 9.47 -12.76
C ALA A 246 -2.02 7.94 -12.72
N LEU A 247 -1.38 7.38 -13.76
CA LEU A 247 -1.09 5.96 -13.85
C LEU A 247 -0.10 5.49 -12.78
N ILE A 248 1.00 6.22 -12.59
CA ILE A 248 2.00 5.94 -11.55
C ILE A 248 1.35 6.00 -10.16
N SER A 249 0.62 7.07 -9.88
CA SER A 249 -0.05 7.26 -8.59
C SER A 249 -1.07 6.14 -8.32
N ALA A 250 -1.92 5.81 -9.28
CA ALA A 250 -2.85 4.71 -9.17
C ALA A 250 -2.15 3.36 -8.98
N GLY A 251 -1.05 3.10 -9.68
CA GLY A 251 -0.30 1.84 -9.61
C GLY A 251 0.32 1.57 -8.24
N VAL A 252 0.76 2.63 -7.56
CA VAL A 252 1.41 2.52 -6.24
C VAL A 252 0.39 2.40 -5.10
N THR A 253 -0.76 3.08 -5.20
CA THR A 253 -1.62 3.37 -4.04
C THR A 253 -2.17 2.14 -3.32
N LEU A 254 -2.64 1.10 -4.02
CA LEU A 254 -3.28 -0.05 -3.37
C LEU A 254 -2.30 -1.13 -2.88
N GLY A 255 -0.99 -0.96 -3.11
CA GLY A 255 0.01 -1.95 -2.71
C GLY A 255 -0.02 -3.25 -3.53
N ALA A 256 -0.61 -3.25 -4.74
CA ALA A 256 -0.48 -4.35 -5.67
C ALA A 256 0.98 -4.53 -6.13
N GLY A 257 1.40 -5.74 -6.41
CA GLY A 257 2.78 -6.04 -6.80
C GLY A 257 3.75 -6.28 -5.63
N LEU A 258 3.27 -6.16 -4.39
CA LEU A 258 4.07 -6.33 -3.17
C LEU A 258 3.85 -7.69 -2.46
N GLY A 259 3.03 -8.57 -3.05
CA GLY A 259 2.74 -9.90 -2.52
C GLY A 259 1.86 -9.93 -1.28
N ILE A 260 1.51 -8.77 -0.73
CA ILE A 260 0.71 -8.67 0.49
C ILE A 260 -0.72 -9.15 0.28
N ALA A 261 -1.33 -8.81 -0.85
CA ALA A 261 -2.69 -9.24 -1.14
C ALA A 261 -2.76 -10.77 -1.34
N MET A 262 -1.71 -11.39 -1.88
CA MET A 262 -1.60 -12.86 -1.89
C MET A 262 -1.48 -13.43 -0.48
N ALA A 263 -0.64 -12.85 0.38
CA ALA A 263 -0.45 -13.29 1.75
C ALA A 263 -1.76 -13.21 2.56
N LEU A 264 -2.47 -12.08 2.45
CA LEU A 264 -3.74 -11.87 3.13
C LEU A 264 -4.86 -12.75 2.54
N GLY A 265 -4.90 -12.92 1.22
CA GLY A 265 -5.83 -13.80 0.53
C GLY A 265 -5.68 -15.27 0.93
N ALA A 266 -4.43 -15.73 1.11
CA ALA A 266 -4.12 -17.08 1.57
C ALA A 266 -4.70 -17.40 2.95
N GLN A 267 -4.80 -16.41 3.82
CA GLN A 267 -5.25 -16.54 5.21
C GLN A 267 -6.72 -16.16 5.40
N ALA A 268 -7.37 -15.64 4.36
CA ALA A 268 -8.76 -15.21 4.43
C ALA A 268 -9.75 -16.39 4.40
N PRO A 269 -10.98 -16.24 4.96
CA PRO A 269 -12.03 -17.23 4.84
C PRO A 269 -12.37 -17.54 3.38
N GLN A 270 -12.76 -18.79 3.10
CA GLN A 270 -13.18 -19.17 1.76
C GLN A 270 -14.47 -18.45 1.34
N GLY A 271 -14.55 -18.15 0.03
CA GLY A 271 -15.76 -17.62 -0.56
C GLY A 271 -16.11 -16.19 -0.17
N LEU A 272 -15.12 -15.34 0.07
CA LEU A 272 -15.33 -13.91 0.18
C LEU A 272 -15.66 -13.29 -1.19
N PRO A 273 -16.44 -12.21 -1.23
CA PRO A 273 -16.66 -11.44 -2.46
C PRO A 273 -15.42 -10.54 -2.74
N TRP A 274 -14.40 -11.14 -3.35
CA TRP A 274 -13.07 -10.52 -3.52
C TRP A 274 -13.10 -9.19 -4.24
N ALA A 275 -13.76 -9.13 -5.41
CA ALA A 275 -13.80 -7.90 -6.21
C ALA A 275 -14.50 -6.76 -5.44
N ARG A 276 -15.64 -7.04 -4.80
CA ARG A 276 -16.35 -6.05 -3.97
C ARG A 276 -15.56 -5.64 -2.73
N SER A 277 -14.71 -6.50 -2.20
CA SER A 277 -13.83 -6.16 -1.07
C SER A 277 -12.72 -5.22 -1.50
N VAL A 278 -12.06 -5.49 -2.64
CA VAL A 278 -11.02 -4.62 -3.20
C VAL A 278 -11.58 -3.26 -3.65
N ILE A 279 -12.77 -3.25 -4.25
CA ILE A 279 -13.45 -1.99 -4.60
C ILE A 279 -13.73 -1.15 -3.34
N ALA A 280 -14.14 -1.78 -2.24
CA ALA A 280 -14.33 -1.06 -0.97
C ALA A 280 -13.02 -0.46 -0.44
N VAL A 281 -11.90 -1.16 -0.57
CA VAL A 281 -10.56 -0.63 -0.25
C VAL A 281 -10.24 0.60 -1.10
N ALA A 282 -10.45 0.52 -2.41
CA ALA A 282 -10.18 1.63 -3.33
C ALA A 282 -11.04 2.88 -3.01
N ILE A 283 -12.31 2.69 -2.64
CA ILE A 283 -13.20 3.79 -2.22
C ILE A 283 -12.70 4.43 -0.92
N LEU A 284 -12.34 3.64 0.06
CA LEU A 284 -11.82 4.14 1.34
C LEU A 284 -10.50 4.89 1.13
N ASP A 285 -9.57 4.32 0.36
CA ASP A 285 -8.31 4.97 0.01
C ASP A 285 -8.53 6.33 -0.67
N THR A 286 -9.41 6.38 -1.68
CA THR A 286 -9.77 7.62 -2.37
C THR A 286 -10.39 8.65 -1.42
N ALA A 287 -11.24 8.23 -0.48
CA ALA A 287 -11.81 9.14 0.53
C ALA A 287 -10.73 9.75 1.44
N PHE A 288 -9.78 8.93 1.92
CA PHE A 288 -8.65 9.42 2.71
C PHE A 288 -7.75 10.36 1.90
N LEU A 289 -7.50 10.06 0.63
CA LEU A 289 -6.77 10.92 -0.29
C LEU A 289 -7.38 12.32 -0.36
N PHE A 290 -8.68 12.43 -0.54
CA PHE A 290 -9.35 13.72 -0.59
C PHE A 290 -9.26 14.49 0.73
N VAL A 291 -9.49 13.81 1.86
CA VAL A 291 -9.37 14.43 3.18
C VAL A 291 -7.96 14.99 3.39
N THR A 292 -6.93 14.22 3.09
CA THR A 292 -5.54 14.67 3.23
C THR A 292 -5.19 15.77 2.24
N ALA A 293 -5.69 15.71 0.99
CA ALA A 293 -5.46 16.74 -0.01
C ALA A 293 -6.08 18.09 0.40
N ILE A 294 -7.30 18.09 0.93
CA ILE A 294 -7.95 19.32 1.43
C ILE A 294 -7.17 19.89 2.60
N ILE A 295 -6.81 19.06 3.60
CA ILE A 295 -6.06 19.50 4.78
C ILE A 295 -4.72 20.11 4.38
N THR A 296 -3.94 19.42 3.57
CA THR A 296 -2.59 19.86 3.19
C THR A 296 -2.62 21.11 2.32
N SER A 297 -3.49 21.17 1.30
CA SER A 297 -3.60 22.34 0.44
C SER A 297 -4.11 23.58 1.21
N ALA A 298 -5.10 23.42 2.09
CA ALA A 298 -5.62 24.53 2.88
C ALA A 298 -4.57 25.13 3.79
N LEU A 299 -3.83 24.30 4.52
CA LEU A 299 -2.76 24.75 5.40
C LEU A 299 -1.64 25.48 4.64
N LEU A 300 -1.25 24.97 3.46
CA LEU A 300 -0.20 25.60 2.66
C LEU A 300 -0.64 26.94 2.09
N PHE A 301 -1.88 27.06 1.60
CA PHE A 301 -2.43 28.32 1.11
C PHE A 301 -2.59 29.37 2.21
N GLU A 302 -2.96 28.97 3.43
CA GLU A 302 -3.08 29.88 4.58
C GLU A 302 -1.76 30.61 4.88
N VAL A 303 -0.62 29.93 4.69
CA VAL A 303 0.71 30.50 4.90
C VAL A 303 1.38 30.99 3.61
N ASN A 304 0.61 31.13 2.53
CA ASN A 304 1.09 31.57 1.20
C ASN A 304 2.24 30.71 0.63
N VAL A 305 2.21 29.39 0.88
CA VAL A 305 3.15 28.43 0.31
C VAL A 305 2.43 27.63 -0.78
N ALA A 306 3.00 27.61 -1.99
CA ALA A 306 2.46 26.79 -3.06
C ALA A 306 2.66 25.29 -2.73
N PRO A 307 1.63 24.44 -2.95
CA PRO A 307 1.80 23.01 -2.83
C PRO A 307 2.91 22.50 -3.76
N SER A 308 3.77 21.65 -3.23
CA SER A 308 4.87 21.01 -3.96
C SER A 308 4.87 19.51 -3.69
N GLU A 309 5.60 18.74 -4.49
CA GLU A 309 5.75 17.30 -4.24
C GLU A 309 7.03 16.97 -3.46
N GLY A 310 7.05 15.77 -2.86
CA GLY A 310 8.23 15.18 -2.25
C GLY A 310 8.36 15.42 -0.75
N LEU A 311 9.52 15.02 -0.21
CA LEU A 311 9.79 15.03 1.23
C LEU A 311 9.76 16.44 1.84
N ALA A 312 10.21 17.45 1.09
CA ALA A 312 10.20 18.84 1.56
C ALA A 312 8.78 19.37 1.78
N ALA A 313 7.83 18.99 0.93
CA ALA A 313 6.42 19.35 1.12
C ALA A 313 5.87 18.81 2.46
N VAL A 314 6.16 17.54 2.75
CA VAL A 314 5.63 16.87 3.96
C VAL A 314 6.38 17.30 5.22
N PHE A 315 7.71 17.38 5.18
CA PHE A 315 8.53 17.52 6.40
C PHE A 315 9.07 18.93 6.66
N VAL A 316 8.89 19.85 5.71
CA VAL A 316 9.25 21.26 5.87
C VAL A 316 8.02 22.16 5.70
N ALA A 317 7.34 22.10 4.55
CA ALA A 317 6.25 23.02 4.26
C ALA A 317 5.02 22.80 5.17
N LEU A 318 4.59 21.55 5.39
CA LEU A 318 3.46 21.25 6.28
C LEU A 318 3.74 21.58 7.75
N PRO A 319 4.88 21.18 8.38
CA PRO A 319 5.21 21.63 9.74
C PRO A 319 5.26 23.15 9.85
N TYR A 320 5.85 23.83 8.86
CA TYR A 320 5.83 25.30 8.80
C TYR A 320 4.41 25.86 8.82
N ALA A 321 3.52 25.28 7.99
CA ALA A 321 2.13 25.71 7.94
C ALA A 321 1.42 25.51 9.28
N PHE A 322 1.56 24.34 9.90
CA PHE A 322 0.94 24.06 11.19
C PHE A 322 1.41 25.02 12.30
N VAL A 323 2.71 25.30 12.38
CA VAL A 323 3.26 26.17 13.45
C VAL A 323 2.79 27.63 13.30
N ASN A 324 2.50 28.06 12.07
CA ASN A 324 2.08 29.45 11.79
C ASN A 324 0.55 29.67 11.78
N VAL A 325 -0.23 28.63 12.07
CA VAL A 325 -1.69 28.73 12.20
C VAL A 325 -2.12 28.62 13.68
N THR A 326 -3.10 29.40 14.12
CA THR A 326 -3.60 29.39 15.50
C THR A 326 -4.05 27.97 15.90
N MET A 327 -3.57 27.44 17.04
CA MET A 327 -3.77 26.07 17.51
C MET A 327 -3.13 24.98 16.62
N GLY A 328 -2.36 25.36 15.61
CA GLY A 328 -1.75 24.42 14.69
C GLY A 328 -0.77 23.45 15.34
N GLU A 329 -0.16 23.80 16.49
CA GLU A 329 0.69 22.87 17.26
C GLU A 329 -0.06 21.61 17.69
N ILE A 330 -1.31 21.75 18.16
CA ILE A 330 -2.14 20.61 18.58
C ILE A 330 -2.51 19.76 17.37
N TYR A 331 -3.09 20.41 16.34
CA TYR A 331 -3.56 19.70 15.16
C TYR A 331 -2.43 19.13 14.29
N GLY A 332 -1.28 19.83 14.24
CA GLY A 332 -0.07 19.34 13.59
C GLY A 332 0.50 18.10 14.30
N THR A 333 0.56 18.12 15.62
CA THR A 333 0.96 16.95 16.41
C THR A 333 0.04 15.76 16.15
N LEU A 334 -1.27 15.97 16.17
CA LEU A 334 -2.25 14.92 15.87
C LEU A 334 -2.11 14.39 14.45
N PHE A 335 -1.95 15.28 13.46
CA PHE A 335 -1.78 14.90 12.05
C PHE A 335 -0.53 14.05 11.85
N PHE A 336 0.63 14.51 12.31
CA PHE A 336 1.88 13.77 12.14
C PHE A 336 1.92 12.48 12.97
N SER A 337 1.28 12.44 14.14
CA SER A 337 1.12 11.22 14.92
C SER A 337 0.25 10.19 14.19
N ALA A 338 -0.84 10.61 13.56
CA ALA A 338 -1.67 9.75 12.73
C ALA A 338 -0.89 9.19 11.53
N MET A 339 -0.10 10.03 10.85
CA MET A 339 0.76 9.61 9.73
C MET A 339 1.85 8.62 10.17
N ALA A 340 2.46 8.84 11.34
CA ALA A 340 3.44 7.91 11.92
C ALA A 340 2.82 6.53 12.18
N VAL A 341 1.64 6.49 12.79
CA VAL A 341 0.94 5.24 13.13
C VAL A 341 0.47 4.49 11.87
N ILE A 342 -0.04 5.19 10.84
CA ILE A 342 -0.41 4.58 9.55
C ILE A 342 0.82 3.95 8.90
N SER A 343 1.91 4.70 8.76
CA SER A 343 3.12 4.22 8.09
C SER A 343 3.77 3.06 8.84
N TRP A 344 3.79 3.12 10.18
CA TRP A 344 4.25 2.00 10.99
C TRP A 344 3.36 0.76 10.84
N SER A 345 2.04 0.94 10.80
CA SER A 345 1.09 -0.16 10.60
C SER A 345 1.27 -0.82 9.23
N ALA A 346 1.54 -0.03 8.19
CA ALA A 346 1.88 -0.57 6.87
C ALA A 346 3.17 -1.40 6.91
N ALA A 347 4.21 -0.94 7.63
CA ALA A 347 5.44 -1.72 7.80
C ALA A 347 5.17 -3.07 8.46
N VAL A 348 4.33 -3.12 9.52
CA VAL A 348 3.89 -4.38 10.16
C VAL A 348 3.26 -5.33 9.15
N ILE A 349 2.33 -4.83 8.35
CA ILE A 349 1.54 -5.67 7.44
C ILE A 349 2.37 -6.10 6.23
N LEU A 350 3.19 -5.22 5.67
CA LEU A 350 4.04 -5.51 4.51
C LEU A 350 5.16 -6.53 4.78
N MET A 351 5.47 -6.82 6.04
CA MET A 351 6.38 -7.92 6.42
C MET A 351 5.74 -9.30 6.27
N GLU A 352 4.40 -9.41 6.24
CA GLU A 352 3.67 -10.69 6.28
C GLU A 352 4.03 -11.66 5.14
N PRO A 353 4.21 -11.26 3.88
CA PRO A 353 4.66 -12.16 2.81
C PRO A 353 5.96 -12.89 3.14
N THR A 354 6.92 -12.16 3.73
CA THR A 354 8.22 -12.70 4.15
C THR A 354 8.07 -13.60 5.39
N VAL A 355 7.24 -13.21 6.35
CA VAL A 355 6.94 -14.03 7.53
C VAL A 355 6.33 -15.37 7.11
N LEU A 356 5.34 -15.37 6.23
CA LEU A 356 4.74 -16.61 5.70
C LEU A 356 5.74 -17.49 4.94
N LEU A 357 6.70 -16.88 4.25
CA LEU A 357 7.75 -17.61 3.55
C LEU A 357 8.65 -18.36 4.54
N LEU A 358 9.04 -17.70 5.63
CA LEU A 358 9.98 -18.22 6.63
C LEU A 358 9.32 -19.10 7.68
N GLU A 359 8.02 -18.92 7.93
CA GLU A 359 7.27 -19.60 9.01
C GLU A 359 7.39 -21.12 8.97
N GLN A 360 7.46 -21.70 7.77
CA GLN A 360 7.58 -23.15 7.61
C GLN A 360 8.92 -23.72 8.05
N ALA A 361 9.97 -22.89 8.01
CA ALA A 361 11.33 -23.33 8.39
C ALA A 361 11.62 -23.10 9.88
N VAL A 362 11.15 -22.00 10.45
CA VAL A 362 11.55 -21.54 11.79
C VAL A 362 10.37 -21.25 12.73
N GLY A 363 9.16 -21.53 12.31
CA GLY A 363 7.95 -21.21 13.06
C GLY A 363 7.60 -19.71 13.02
N ARG A 364 6.40 -19.34 13.46
CA ARG A 364 5.86 -17.97 13.34
C ARG A 364 6.73 -16.93 14.06
N LEU A 365 7.12 -17.19 15.30
CA LEU A 365 7.95 -16.25 16.08
C LEU A 365 9.34 -16.06 15.43
N GLY A 366 10.00 -17.15 15.05
CA GLY A 366 11.30 -17.10 14.39
C GLY A 366 11.23 -16.36 13.04
N ALA A 367 10.18 -16.60 12.27
CA ALA A 367 9.92 -15.94 10.99
C ALA A 367 9.71 -14.43 11.15
N ALA A 368 8.94 -14.01 12.16
CA ALA A 368 8.70 -12.60 12.44
C ALA A 368 10.00 -11.89 12.89
N ILE A 369 10.81 -12.52 13.73
CA ILE A 369 12.12 -11.99 14.14
C ILE A 369 13.03 -11.84 12.92
N LEU A 370 13.14 -12.87 12.07
CA LEU A 370 13.98 -12.81 10.87
C LEU A 370 13.50 -11.76 9.88
N ALA A 371 12.20 -11.65 9.64
CA ALA A 371 11.62 -10.64 8.76
C ALA A 371 11.90 -9.22 9.29
N ALA A 372 11.72 -8.98 10.61
CA ALA A 372 12.07 -7.72 11.24
C ALA A 372 13.57 -7.41 11.15
N THR A 373 14.43 -8.39 11.36
CA THR A 373 15.89 -8.24 11.21
C THR A 373 16.28 -7.88 9.79
N LEU A 374 15.69 -8.55 8.78
CA LEU A 374 15.93 -8.23 7.37
C LEU A 374 15.42 -6.82 7.02
N ALA A 375 14.26 -6.41 7.55
CA ALA A 375 13.76 -5.05 7.37
C ALA A 375 14.67 -3.99 8.02
N VAL A 376 15.24 -4.27 9.22
CA VAL A 376 16.23 -3.40 9.86
C VAL A 376 17.50 -3.30 9.03
N LEU A 377 17.99 -4.41 8.47
CA LEU A 377 19.17 -4.39 7.60
C LEU A 377 18.92 -3.55 6.33
N LEU A 378 17.77 -3.70 5.70
CA LEU A 378 17.40 -2.88 4.53
C LEU A 378 17.28 -1.40 4.92
N ALA A 379 16.62 -1.08 6.02
CA ALA A 379 16.52 0.29 6.53
C ALA A 379 17.91 0.88 6.85
N SER A 380 18.83 0.06 7.39
CA SER A 380 20.22 0.48 7.66
C SER A 380 20.96 0.83 6.38
N ILE A 381 20.80 0.02 5.33
CA ILE A 381 21.40 0.33 4.01
C ILE A 381 20.87 1.68 3.51
N LEU A 382 19.56 1.92 3.60
CA LEU A 382 18.94 3.18 3.16
C LEU A 382 19.43 4.39 3.96
N LEU A 383 19.72 4.22 5.27
CA LEU A 383 20.17 5.30 6.15
C LEU A 383 21.68 5.60 6.03
N PHE A 384 22.53 4.58 5.92
CA PHE A 384 23.97 4.73 6.10
C PHE A 384 24.78 4.72 4.81
N PHE A 385 24.22 4.23 3.70
CA PHE A 385 25.01 4.05 2.48
C PHE A 385 25.23 5.38 1.71
N SER A 386 24.17 6.15 1.47
CA SER A 386 24.24 7.42 0.73
C SER A 386 23.00 8.26 1.00
N ASP A 387 23.15 9.59 1.01
CA ASP A 387 22.01 10.51 1.17
C ASP A 387 21.02 10.42 -0.01
N ALA A 388 21.52 10.07 -1.20
CA ALA A 388 20.69 9.87 -2.38
C ALA A 388 20.05 8.46 -2.43
N MET A 389 20.44 7.52 -1.56
CA MET A 389 20.05 6.12 -1.66
C MET A 389 18.53 5.92 -1.58
N LEU A 390 17.87 6.62 -0.67
CA LEU A 390 16.42 6.53 -0.53
C LEU A 390 15.70 6.99 -1.79
N VAL A 391 16.15 8.11 -2.38
CA VAL A 391 15.58 8.64 -3.62
C VAL A 391 15.80 7.67 -4.77
N GLN A 392 17.02 7.15 -4.92
CA GLN A 392 17.37 6.18 -5.97
C GLN A 392 16.53 4.90 -5.84
N VAL A 393 16.41 4.36 -4.63
CA VAL A 393 15.59 3.16 -4.37
C VAL A 393 14.12 3.44 -4.66
N SER A 394 13.59 4.60 -4.30
CA SER A 394 12.21 4.98 -4.59
C SER A 394 11.94 5.08 -6.09
N VAL A 395 12.87 5.64 -6.86
CA VAL A 395 12.79 5.72 -8.33
C VAL A 395 12.86 4.31 -8.94
N ILE A 396 13.86 3.49 -8.58
CA ILE A 396 13.99 2.13 -9.09
C ILE A 396 12.75 1.28 -8.74
N LEU A 397 12.23 1.43 -7.51
CA LEU A 397 11.04 0.72 -7.07
C LEU A 397 9.81 1.15 -7.87
N GLY A 398 9.57 2.46 -7.98
CA GLY A 398 8.37 3.02 -8.60
C GLY A 398 8.36 2.92 -10.11
N GLU A 399 9.50 3.15 -10.78
CA GLU A 399 9.56 3.21 -12.24
C GLU A 399 9.86 1.87 -12.91
N TRP A 400 10.51 0.93 -12.19
CA TRP A 400 10.97 -0.33 -12.79
C TRP A 400 10.43 -1.57 -12.10
N LEU A 401 10.69 -1.73 -10.80
CA LEU A 401 10.41 -2.99 -10.12
C LEU A 401 8.91 -3.22 -9.93
N LEU A 402 8.18 -2.19 -9.55
CA LEU A 402 6.74 -2.29 -9.34
C LEU A 402 5.98 -2.55 -10.65
N PRO A 403 6.13 -1.74 -11.72
CA PRO A 403 5.42 -2.03 -12.97
C PRO A 403 5.83 -3.37 -13.61
N LEU A 404 7.09 -3.82 -13.43
CA LEU A 404 7.52 -5.15 -13.85
C LEU A 404 6.81 -6.26 -13.06
N SER A 405 6.67 -6.10 -11.75
CA SER A 405 5.93 -7.01 -10.88
C SER A 405 4.44 -7.09 -11.29
N LEU A 406 3.82 -5.94 -11.53
CA LEU A 406 2.43 -5.84 -11.97
C LEU A 406 2.22 -6.45 -13.35
N LEU A 407 3.10 -6.19 -14.30
CA LEU A 407 3.09 -6.78 -15.64
C LEU A 407 3.17 -8.30 -15.59
N THR A 408 4.14 -8.82 -14.85
CA THR A 408 4.33 -10.27 -14.73
C THR A 408 3.14 -10.94 -14.06
N MET A 409 2.52 -10.32 -13.07
CA MET A 409 1.28 -10.81 -12.46
C MET A 409 0.11 -10.80 -13.44
N ALA A 410 -0.04 -9.74 -14.23
CA ALA A 410 -1.08 -9.65 -15.26
C ALA A 410 -0.92 -10.71 -16.34
N LEU A 411 0.31 -10.95 -16.80
CA LEU A 411 0.60 -12.00 -17.79
C LEU A 411 0.29 -13.40 -17.21
N PHE A 412 0.64 -13.66 -15.95
CA PHE A 412 0.36 -14.93 -15.33
C PHE A 412 -1.14 -15.18 -15.19
N VAL A 413 -1.89 -14.25 -14.59
CA VAL A 413 -3.32 -14.43 -14.31
C VAL A 413 -4.16 -14.33 -15.58
N GLY A 414 -3.83 -13.41 -16.49
CA GLY A 414 -4.61 -13.18 -17.72
C GLY A 414 -4.39 -14.23 -18.81
N TRP A 415 -3.19 -14.87 -18.85
CA TRP A 415 -2.78 -15.71 -19.97
C TRP A 415 -2.44 -17.17 -19.61
N GLN A 416 -1.94 -17.42 -18.39
CA GLN A 416 -1.56 -18.76 -17.96
C GLN A 416 -2.67 -19.44 -17.15
N LEU A 417 -3.32 -18.74 -16.22
CA LEU A 417 -4.33 -19.34 -15.36
C LEU A 417 -5.63 -19.66 -16.11
N PRO A 418 -6.13 -20.91 -16.00
CA PRO A 418 -7.39 -21.33 -16.61
C PRO A 418 -8.58 -20.56 -16.02
N ARG A 419 -9.50 -20.12 -16.89
CA ARG A 419 -10.74 -19.43 -16.48
C ARG A 419 -11.56 -20.18 -15.43
N PRO A 420 -11.71 -21.52 -15.46
CA PRO A 420 -12.46 -22.24 -14.44
C PRO A 420 -11.91 -22.05 -13.02
N ILE A 421 -10.58 -22.02 -12.85
CA ILE A 421 -9.93 -21.77 -11.55
C ILE A 421 -10.28 -20.36 -11.06
N LEU A 422 -10.09 -19.35 -11.91
CA LEU A 422 -10.40 -17.97 -11.59
C LEU A 422 -11.88 -17.77 -11.27
N ARG A 423 -12.76 -18.41 -12.03
CA ARG A 423 -14.21 -18.34 -11.79
C ARG A 423 -14.62 -19.08 -10.51
N GLY A 424 -13.91 -20.15 -10.17
CA GLY A 424 -14.09 -20.89 -8.93
C GLY A 424 -13.84 -20.01 -7.70
N GLU A 425 -12.78 -19.23 -7.70
CA GLU A 425 -12.47 -18.28 -6.60
C GLU A 425 -13.41 -17.05 -6.58
N LEU A 426 -13.84 -16.59 -7.77
CA LEU A 426 -14.74 -15.44 -7.93
C LEU A 426 -16.21 -15.84 -8.11
N TYR A 427 -16.64 -17.00 -7.59
CA TYR A 427 -18.00 -17.53 -7.82
C TYR A 427 -19.11 -16.64 -7.24
N ARG A 428 -18.83 -15.86 -6.19
CA ARG A 428 -19.77 -14.90 -5.57
C ARG A 428 -19.96 -13.61 -6.37
N GLU A 429 -19.06 -13.35 -7.33
CA GLU A 429 -19.15 -12.14 -8.14
C GLU A 429 -20.09 -12.36 -9.34
N PRO A 430 -20.85 -11.33 -9.75
CA PRO A 430 -21.71 -11.43 -10.91
C PRO A 430 -20.90 -11.71 -12.17
N ARG A 431 -21.51 -12.42 -13.13
CA ARG A 431 -20.82 -12.85 -14.37
C ARG A 431 -20.28 -11.69 -15.21
N TRP A 432 -20.95 -10.54 -15.18
CA TRP A 432 -20.50 -9.36 -15.91
C TRP A 432 -19.23 -8.77 -15.30
N LEU A 433 -19.13 -8.69 -13.96
CA LEU A 433 -17.96 -8.19 -13.26
C LEU A 433 -16.74 -9.10 -13.47
N PHE A 434 -16.95 -10.42 -13.41
CA PHE A 434 -15.89 -11.37 -13.75
C PHE A 434 -15.39 -11.20 -15.20
N ARG A 435 -16.30 -11.02 -16.17
CA ARG A 435 -15.92 -10.83 -17.58
C ARG A 435 -15.15 -9.55 -17.80
N LEU A 436 -15.60 -8.44 -17.16
CA LEU A 436 -14.92 -7.15 -17.21
C LEU A 436 -13.51 -7.26 -16.60
N TRP A 437 -13.41 -7.79 -15.37
CA TRP A 437 -12.13 -7.98 -14.68
C TRP A 437 -11.15 -8.83 -15.51
N TRP A 438 -11.62 -9.96 -16.03
CA TRP A 438 -10.77 -10.84 -16.84
C TRP A 438 -10.32 -10.18 -18.15
N TRP A 439 -11.20 -9.39 -18.79
CA TRP A 439 -10.85 -8.62 -19.99
C TRP A 439 -9.79 -7.55 -19.66
N LEU A 440 -9.94 -6.81 -18.57
CA LEU A 440 -8.96 -5.83 -18.09
C LEU A 440 -7.60 -6.50 -17.86
N MET A 441 -7.55 -7.60 -17.10
CA MET A 441 -6.32 -8.32 -16.79
C MET A 441 -5.60 -8.84 -18.03
N ARG A 442 -6.31 -9.19 -19.05
CA ARG A 442 -5.74 -9.77 -20.25
C ARG A 442 -5.30 -8.74 -21.29
N TRP A 443 -6.08 -7.69 -21.49
CA TRP A 443 -5.92 -6.79 -22.63
C TRP A 443 -5.56 -5.36 -22.23
N MET A 444 -5.97 -4.89 -21.07
CA MET A 444 -5.74 -3.50 -20.64
C MET A 444 -4.49 -3.37 -19.77
N VAL A 445 -4.36 -4.21 -18.75
CA VAL A 445 -3.26 -4.11 -17.76
C VAL A 445 -1.88 -4.31 -18.39
N PRO A 446 -1.61 -5.34 -19.25
CA PRO A 446 -0.27 -5.53 -19.78
C PRO A 446 0.24 -4.35 -20.63
N PRO A 447 -0.49 -3.80 -21.61
CA PRO A 447 0.00 -2.65 -22.36
C PRO A 447 0.17 -1.40 -21.50
N VAL A 448 -0.67 -1.21 -20.49
CA VAL A 448 -0.54 -0.09 -19.54
C VAL A 448 0.74 -0.22 -18.71
N CYS A 449 1.07 -1.40 -18.20
CA CYS A 449 2.33 -1.64 -17.49
C CYS A 449 3.56 -1.49 -18.40
N VAL A 450 3.47 -1.90 -19.67
CA VAL A 450 4.54 -1.70 -20.65
C VAL A 450 4.72 -0.22 -20.95
N ALA A 451 3.64 0.54 -21.14
CA ALA A 451 3.70 1.99 -21.31
C ALA A 451 4.36 2.68 -20.11
N TRP A 452 4.04 2.23 -18.89
CA TRP A 452 4.68 2.73 -17.67
C TRP A 452 6.19 2.43 -17.66
N LEU A 453 6.62 1.21 -17.96
CA LEU A 453 8.05 0.86 -18.06
C LEU A 453 8.79 1.68 -19.12
N ILE A 454 8.17 1.92 -20.29
CA ILE A 454 8.76 2.75 -21.34
C ILE A 454 8.87 4.20 -20.88
N SER A 455 7.89 4.73 -20.16
CA SER A 455 7.92 6.11 -19.66
C SER A 455 9.01 6.37 -18.61
N GLY A 456 9.53 5.35 -17.95
CA GLY A 456 10.67 5.45 -17.05
C GLY A 456 12.03 5.47 -17.78
N VAL A 457 12.05 5.18 -19.10
CA VAL A 457 13.25 5.24 -19.94
C VAL A 457 13.43 6.62 -20.62
N ILE A 458 12.32 7.31 -20.87
CA ILE A 458 12.24 8.61 -21.54
C ILE A 458 12.25 9.73 -20.50
#